data_f31728d84898cb44165ae545263fd9ba
#
_entry.id   f31728d84898cb44165ae545263fd9ba
#
_cell.length_a   1.000
_cell.length_b   1.000
_cell.length_c   1.000
_cell.angle_alpha   90.00
_cell.angle_beta   90.00
_cell.angle_gamma   90.00
#
_symmetry.space_group_name_H-M   'P 1'
#
loop_
_entity.id
_entity.type
_entity.pdbx_description
1 polymer ?
#
loop_
_entity_poly.entity_id
_entity_poly.type
_entity_poly.pdbx_seq_one_letter_code
_entity_poly.pdbx_strand_id
1 'polypeptide(L)'
;MALIQDIVDDGFSGIPHNAITGKLEDLVNWARSRSSWPASFGLACCAIEMMATGAAHYDLSRFGMEVFRASPRQADIMIVAGRVSQKMAPVLRQVYDQMMEPKWVISMGVCASSGGMFNNYAIVQGVDQVVPVDVYAPGCPPTPETLIHAIETLHQKIEDGELLKRRRETGGGANLHIEEITGTEPVPVVLGHR
;
A
#
# COMPACT_ATOMS: atom_id res chain seq x y z
N MET A 1 10.65 7.18 -18.48
CA MET A 1 9.42 7.62 -17.81
C MET A 1 9.42 9.12 -17.47
N ALA A 2 10.52 9.73 -17.08
CA ALA A 2 10.60 11.18 -16.86
C ALA A 2 10.17 12.01 -18.09
N LEU A 3 10.59 11.62 -19.30
CA LEU A 3 10.25 12.33 -20.56
C LEU A 3 8.75 12.41 -20.85
N ILE A 4 7.95 11.43 -20.43
CA ILE A 4 6.49 11.46 -20.60
C ILE A 4 5.87 12.43 -19.59
N GLN A 5 6.44 12.50 -18.40
CA GLN A 5 5.99 13.40 -17.35
C GLN A 5 6.23 14.87 -17.73
N ASP A 6 7.42 15.18 -18.29
CA ASP A 6 7.77 16.54 -18.74
C ASP A 6 6.87 16.99 -19.92
N ILE A 7 6.51 16.06 -20.82
CA ILE A 7 5.57 16.34 -21.93
C ILE A 7 4.15 16.58 -21.41
N VAL A 8 3.73 15.93 -20.34
CA VAL A 8 2.41 16.12 -19.73
C VAL A 8 2.35 17.45 -18.98
N ASP A 9 3.41 17.81 -18.26
CA ASP A 9 3.45 19.04 -17.44
C ASP A 9 3.59 20.31 -18.31
N ASP A 10 4.35 20.26 -19.42
CA ASP A 10 4.58 21.42 -20.30
C ASP A 10 3.58 21.55 -21.46
N GLY A 11 3.03 20.44 -21.95
CA GLY A 11 2.23 20.43 -23.19
C GLY A 11 0.72 20.62 -22.99
N PHE A 12 0.18 20.32 -21.81
CA PHE A 12 -1.27 20.26 -21.59
C PHE A 12 -1.85 21.29 -20.62
N SER A 13 -1.04 22.11 -19.99
CA SER A 13 -1.50 23.12 -19.02
C SER A 13 -2.38 24.24 -19.61
N GLY A 14 -2.46 24.35 -20.92
CA GLY A 14 -3.23 25.36 -21.64
C GLY A 14 -4.47 24.89 -22.39
N ILE A 15 -4.80 23.59 -22.36
CA ILE A 15 -5.97 23.08 -23.08
C ILE A 15 -7.22 23.20 -22.19
N PRO A 16 -8.28 23.91 -22.65
CA PRO A 16 -9.49 24.04 -21.86
C PRO A 16 -10.14 22.67 -21.64
N HIS A 17 -10.57 22.42 -20.41
CA HIS A 17 -11.29 21.20 -20.03
C HIS A 17 -12.62 21.10 -20.79
N ASN A 18 -12.64 20.41 -21.91
CA ASN A 18 -13.85 19.93 -22.56
C ASN A 18 -14.13 18.50 -22.09
N ALA A 19 -15.40 18.11 -22.03
CA ALA A 19 -15.87 16.78 -21.64
C ALA A 19 -15.22 15.61 -22.44
N ILE A 20 -14.57 15.92 -23.56
CA ILE A 20 -13.91 14.96 -24.46
C ILE A 20 -12.38 14.95 -24.24
N THR A 21 -11.81 16.05 -23.74
CA THR A 21 -10.36 16.20 -23.53
C THR A 21 -10.03 16.39 -22.06
N GLY A 22 -10.45 15.45 -21.20
CA GLY A 22 -9.95 15.39 -19.82
C GLY A 22 -8.42 15.38 -19.81
N LYS A 23 -7.81 15.91 -18.76
CA LYS A 23 -6.36 15.83 -18.65
C LYS A 23 -5.93 14.37 -18.74
N LEU A 24 -4.89 14.09 -19.51
CA LEU A 24 -4.32 12.76 -19.62
C LEU A 24 -3.98 12.17 -18.23
N GLU A 25 -3.58 13.02 -17.31
CA GLU A 25 -3.30 12.66 -15.91
C GLU A 25 -4.55 12.11 -15.21
N ASP A 26 -5.70 12.75 -15.36
CA ASP A 26 -6.96 12.31 -14.76
C ASP A 26 -7.39 10.94 -15.32
N LEU A 27 -7.21 10.75 -16.65
CA LEU A 27 -7.47 9.46 -17.30
C LEU A 27 -6.54 8.36 -16.78
N VAL A 28 -5.26 8.67 -16.61
CA VAL A 28 -4.27 7.71 -16.08
C VAL A 28 -4.57 7.37 -14.62
N ASN A 29 -4.93 8.35 -13.80
CA ASN A 29 -5.28 8.12 -12.40
C ASN A 29 -6.58 7.30 -12.27
N TRP A 30 -7.58 7.61 -13.10
CA TRP A 30 -8.80 6.80 -13.19
C TRP A 30 -8.50 5.34 -13.61
N ALA A 31 -7.66 5.14 -14.61
CA ALA A 31 -7.29 3.79 -15.06
C ALA A 31 -6.54 3.01 -13.96
N ARG A 32 -5.65 3.68 -13.21
CA ARG A 32 -4.91 3.09 -12.09
C ARG A 32 -5.81 2.74 -10.91
N SER A 33 -6.82 3.55 -10.60
CA SER A 33 -7.77 3.27 -9.52
C SER A 33 -8.66 2.06 -9.85
N ARG A 34 -8.98 1.84 -11.13
CA ARG A 34 -9.90 0.76 -11.57
C ARG A 34 -9.21 -0.55 -11.93
N SER A 35 -7.89 -0.60 -11.98
CA SER A 35 -7.12 -1.79 -12.35
C SER A 35 -5.88 -1.94 -11.46
N SER A 36 -6.11 -2.11 -10.18
CA SER A 36 -5.05 -2.26 -9.18
C SER A 36 -5.03 -3.69 -8.63
N TRP A 37 -3.94 -4.40 -8.87
CA TRP A 37 -3.81 -5.80 -8.45
C TRP A 37 -3.14 -5.92 -7.10
N PRO A 38 -3.78 -6.58 -6.11
CA PRO A 38 -3.21 -6.76 -4.81
C PRO A 38 -2.15 -7.87 -4.78
N ALA A 39 -1.07 -7.63 -4.05
CA ALA A 39 -0.10 -8.64 -3.67
C ALA A 39 -0.66 -9.51 -2.55
N SER A 40 -0.51 -10.83 -2.67
CA SER A 40 -0.89 -11.78 -1.62
C SER A 40 0.15 -11.75 -0.50
N PHE A 41 -0.09 -10.96 0.54
CA PHE A 41 0.80 -10.84 1.68
C PHE A 41 0.05 -10.98 3.02
N GLY A 42 -0.41 -12.20 3.29
CA GLY A 42 -1.12 -12.55 4.51
C GLY A 42 -0.18 -13.14 5.57
N LEU A 43 -0.13 -12.55 6.77
CA LEU A 43 0.80 -12.91 7.82
C LEU A 43 0.14 -13.55 9.05
N ALA A 44 -1.14 -13.28 9.30
CA ALA A 44 -1.85 -13.75 10.48
C ALA A 44 -3.36 -13.82 10.25
N CYS A 45 -4.17 -13.76 11.31
CA CYS A 45 -5.63 -13.86 11.25
C CYS A 45 -6.31 -12.88 10.29
N CYS A 46 -5.79 -11.68 10.11
CA CYS A 46 -6.31 -10.72 9.12
C CYS A 46 -6.27 -11.25 7.68
N ALA A 47 -5.37 -12.19 7.38
CA ALA A 47 -5.34 -12.85 6.07
C ALA A 47 -6.61 -13.66 5.77
N ILE A 48 -7.26 -14.20 6.79
CA ILE A 48 -8.52 -14.95 6.64
C ILE A 48 -9.63 -14.00 6.20
N GLU A 49 -9.72 -12.82 6.83
CA GLU A 49 -10.68 -11.77 6.44
C GLU A 49 -10.35 -11.18 5.05
N MET A 50 -9.07 -11.05 4.71
CA MET A 50 -8.65 -10.66 3.35
C MET A 50 -9.10 -11.70 2.32
N MET A 51 -8.99 -13.01 2.61
CA MET A 51 -9.54 -14.04 1.72
C MET A 51 -11.07 -14.01 1.65
N ALA A 52 -11.74 -13.75 2.79
CA ALA A 52 -13.20 -13.60 2.83
C ALA A 52 -13.68 -12.42 1.98
N THR A 53 -12.90 -11.33 1.90
CA THR A 53 -13.21 -10.18 1.04
C THR A 53 -13.18 -10.53 -0.45
N GLY A 54 -12.33 -11.49 -0.85
CA GLY A 54 -12.30 -12.04 -2.21
C GLY A 54 -13.31 -13.16 -2.47
N ALA A 55 -14.10 -13.56 -1.46
CA ALA A 55 -15.11 -14.61 -1.62
C ALA A 55 -16.37 -14.09 -2.29
N ALA A 56 -17.21 -14.99 -2.78
CA ALA A 56 -18.40 -14.69 -3.59
C ALA A 56 -19.41 -13.74 -2.92
N HIS A 57 -19.43 -13.65 -1.59
CA HIS A 57 -20.33 -12.75 -0.87
C HIS A 57 -19.95 -11.28 -1.02
N TYR A 58 -18.64 -10.97 -1.01
CA TYR A 58 -18.14 -9.60 -1.08
C TYR A 58 -17.57 -9.22 -2.44
N ASP A 59 -16.85 -10.11 -3.05
CA ASP A 59 -16.26 -10.06 -4.39
C ASP A 59 -15.55 -8.74 -4.75
N LEU A 60 -14.23 -8.79 -4.84
CA LEU A 60 -13.39 -7.64 -5.20
C LEU A 60 -13.30 -7.37 -6.70
N SER A 61 -13.89 -8.23 -7.55
CA SER A 61 -13.80 -8.09 -9.01
C SER A 61 -14.44 -6.78 -9.51
N ARG A 62 -15.52 -6.32 -8.88
CA ARG A 62 -16.15 -5.03 -9.19
C ARG A 62 -15.25 -3.81 -8.98
N PHE A 63 -14.21 -3.95 -8.16
CA PHE A 63 -13.20 -2.90 -7.90
C PHE A 63 -11.96 -3.04 -8.79
N GLY A 64 -11.92 -4.04 -9.70
CA GLY A 64 -10.76 -4.34 -10.52
C GLY A 64 -9.62 -5.04 -9.78
N MET A 65 -9.91 -5.65 -8.62
CA MET A 65 -8.93 -6.28 -7.73
C MET A 65 -9.13 -7.81 -7.62
N GLU A 66 -9.70 -8.44 -8.62
CA GLU A 66 -9.99 -9.89 -8.60
C GLU A 66 -8.71 -10.72 -8.49
N VAL A 67 -7.64 -10.29 -9.13
CA VAL A 67 -6.44 -11.10 -9.29
C VAL A 67 -5.42 -10.80 -8.21
N PHE A 68 -5.38 -11.65 -7.19
CA PHE A 68 -4.30 -11.66 -6.20
C PHE A 68 -3.00 -12.19 -6.84
N ARG A 69 -1.97 -11.36 -6.88
CA ARG A 69 -0.69 -11.74 -7.46
C ARG A 69 0.29 -12.23 -6.40
N ALA A 70 0.87 -13.41 -6.64
CA ALA A 70 1.97 -13.92 -5.82
C ALA A 70 3.31 -13.25 -6.17
N SER A 71 3.45 -12.75 -7.41
CA SER A 71 4.64 -12.03 -7.85
C SER A 71 4.53 -10.55 -7.50
N PRO A 72 5.45 -9.99 -6.68
CA PRO A 72 5.44 -8.57 -6.33
C PRO A 72 5.58 -7.65 -7.55
N ARG A 73 6.31 -8.10 -8.57
CA ARG A 73 6.56 -7.33 -9.80
C ARG A 73 5.32 -7.10 -10.65
N GLN A 74 4.24 -7.84 -10.39
CA GLN A 74 2.96 -7.75 -11.11
C GLN A 74 1.85 -7.15 -10.23
N ALA A 75 2.18 -6.73 -9.02
CA ALA A 75 1.22 -6.18 -8.07
C ALA A 75 1.41 -4.69 -7.91
N ASP A 76 0.30 -3.97 -7.74
CA ASP A 76 0.26 -2.52 -7.57
C ASP A 76 -0.01 -2.13 -6.12
N ILE A 77 -0.77 -2.96 -5.39
CA ILE A 77 -1.13 -2.73 -3.99
C ILE A 77 -0.56 -3.84 -3.12
N MET A 78 0.09 -3.49 -2.02
CA MET A 78 0.46 -4.41 -0.96
C MET A 78 -0.54 -4.30 0.19
N ILE A 79 -1.24 -5.39 0.51
CA ILE A 79 -2.09 -5.48 1.69
C ILE A 79 -1.34 -6.24 2.76
N VAL A 80 -0.84 -5.56 3.77
CA VAL A 80 -0.15 -6.19 4.91
C VAL A 80 -1.19 -6.62 5.92
N ALA A 81 -1.59 -7.89 5.85
CA ALA A 81 -2.67 -8.45 6.64
C ALA A 81 -2.15 -9.21 7.88
N GLY A 82 -2.02 -8.53 8.99
CA GLY A 82 -1.66 -9.12 10.28
C GLY A 82 -0.35 -8.61 10.89
N ARG A 83 0.13 -9.32 11.93
CA ARG A 83 1.34 -8.94 12.65
C ARG A 83 2.61 -9.23 11.86
N VAL A 84 3.52 -8.29 11.86
CA VAL A 84 4.86 -8.43 11.26
C VAL A 84 5.86 -8.77 12.35
N SER A 85 6.53 -9.90 12.23
CA SER A 85 7.64 -10.23 13.14
C SER A 85 8.92 -9.52 12.71
N GLN A 86 9.84 -9.31 13.65
CA GLN A 86 11.15 -8.70 13.38
C GLN A 86 11.93 -9.48 12.30
N LYS A 87 11.81 -10.81 12.29
CA LYS A 87 12.44 -11.65 11.26
C LYS A 87 11.78 -11.52 9.89
N MET A 88 10.50 -11.12 9.84
CA MET A 88 9.76 -10.95 8.59
C MET A 88 9.87 -9.52 8.03
N ALA A 89 10.24 -8.56 8.84
CA ALA A 89 10.36 -7.16 8.42
C ALA A 89 11.32 -6.95 7.23
N PRO A 90 12.53 -7.55 7.18
CA PRO A 90 13.42 -7.46 6.03
C PRO A 90 12.80 -8.06 4.76
N VAL A 91 12.07 -9.17 4.89
CA VAL A 91 11.39 -9.82 3.74
C VAL A 91 10.26 -8.93 3.22
N LEU A 92 9.47 -8.33 4.12
CA LEU A 92 8.43 -7.37 3.76
C LEU A 92 9.02 -6.21 2.96
N ARG A 93 10.14 -5.66 3.43
CA ARG A 93 10.84 -4.58 2.73
C ARG A 93 11.34 -5.01 1.35
N GLN A 94 11.95 -6.19 1.23
CA GLN A 94 12.39 -6.73 -0.06
C GLN A 94 11.23 -6.92 -1.05
N VAL A 95 10.09 -7.43 -0.58
CA VAL A 95 8.88 -7.60 -1.40
C VAL A 95 8.36 -6.25 -1.86
N TYR A 96 8.32 -5.26 -0.98
CA TYR A 96 7.92 -3.89 -1.32
C TYR A 96 8.85 -3.26 -2.36
N ASP A 97 10.15 -3.42 -2.23
CA ASP A 97 11.13 -2.87 -3.18
C ASP A 97 11.07 -3.54 -4.56
N GLN A 98 10.60 -4.80 -4.64
CA GLN A 98 10.37 -5.51 -5.89
C GLN A 98 9.10 -5.07 -6.63
N MET A 99 8.17 -4.39 -5.97
CA MET A 99 6.98 -3.84 -6.61
C MET A 99 7.35 -2.66 -7.50
N MET A 100 6.70 -2.57 -8.64
CA MET A 100 6.92 -1.47 -9.59
C MET A 100 6.19 -0.19 -9.13
N GLU A 101 6.77 0.96 -9.45
CA GLU A 101 6.10 2.25 -9.23
C GLU A 101 5.06 2.53 -10.35
N PRO A 102 3.91 3.09 -10.02
CA PRO A 102 3.41 3.48 -8.70
C PRO A 102 2.89 2.28 -7.90
N LYS A 103 3.15 2.24 -6.60
CA LYS A 103 2.72 1.19 -5.68
C LYS A 103 2.11 1.78 -4.44
N TRP A 104 1.19 1.07 -3.80
CA TRP A 104 0.47 1.53 -2.61
C TRP A 104 0.46 0.46 -1.53
N VAL A 105 0.33 0.88 -0.28
CA VAL A 105 0.34 -0.01 0.89
C VAL A 105 -0.88 0.22 1.75
N ILE A 106 -1.63 -0.84 2.01
CA ILE A 106 -2.72 -0.87 2.99
C ILE A 106 -2.26 -1.66 4.21
N SER A 107 -2.27 -1.03 5.37
CA SER A 107 -2.05 -1.71 6.65
C SER A 107 -3.37 -2.25 7.17
N MET A 108 -3.53 -3.58 7.15
CA MET A 108 -4.77 -4.25 7.57
C MET A 108 -4.66 -4.79 8.99
N GLY A 109 -5.48 -4.26 9.87
CA GLY A 109 -5.63 -4.65 11.26
C GLY A 109 -4.72 -3.91 12.23
N VAL A 110 -5.08 -3.97 13.48
CA VAL A 110 -4.38 -3.30 14.58
C VAL A 110 -2.93 -3.79 14.73
N CYS A 111 -2.67 -5.07 14.45
CA CYS A 111 -1.32 -5.62 14.54
C CYS A 111 -0.36 -5.02 13.51
N ALA A 112 -0.82 -4.79 12.28
CA ALA A 112 -0.03 -4.12 11.26
C ALA A 112 0.09 -2.62 11.54
N SER A 113 -0.94 -1.99 12.10
CA SER A 113 -0.95 -0.55 12.33
C SER A 113 -0.12 -0.09 13.52
N SER A 114 -0.09 -0.87 14.61
CA SER A 114 0.57 -0.45 15.87
C SER A 114 1.12 -1.62 16.71
N GLY A 115 1.19 -2.84 16.15
CA GLY A 115 1.55 -4.04 16.90
C GLY A 115 0.38 -4.62 17.72
N GLY A 116 -0.67 -3.85 17.97
CA GLY A 116 -1.87 -4.28 18.68
C GLY A 116 -1.62 -4.84 20.07
N MET A 117 -2.17 -6.01 20.36
CA MET A 117 -1.98 -6.70 21.64
C MET A 117 -0.57 -7.33 21.80
N PHE A 118 0.24 -7.38 20.73
CA PHE A 118 1.55 -8.01 20.73
C PHE A 118 2.67 -6.99 20.96
N ASN A 119 2.60 -6.30 22.09
CA ASN A 119 3.67 -5.37 22.50
C ASN A 119 4.86 -6.13 23.08
N ASN A 120 5.65 -6.73 22.23
CA ASN A 120 6.86 -7.49 22.60
C ASN A 120 8.01 -7.25 21.60
N TYR A 121 9.21 -7.69 21.97
CA TYR A 121 10.42 -7.52 21.16
C TYR A 121 10.42 -8.29 19.83
N ALA A 122 9.54 -9.27 19.68
CA ALA A 122 9.52 -10.12 18.48
C ALA A 122 8.66 -9.55 17.35
N ILE A 123 7.79 -8.57 17.64
CA ILE A 123 6.82 -8.00 16.71
C ILE A 123 7.15 -6.53 16.46
N VAL A 124 7.10 -6.14 15.20
CA VAL A 124 7.24 -4.73 14.76
C VAL A 124 6.01 -3.96 15.22
N GLN A 125 6.22 -2.82 15.86
CA GLN A 125 5.16 -1.97 16.42
C GLN A 125 4.67 -0.96 15.39
N GLY A 126 4.19 -1.46 14.25
CA GLY A 126 3.68 -0.70 13.12
C GLY A 126 4.45 -0.96 11.83
N VAL A 127 3.75 -1.28 10.78
CA VAL A 127 4.31 -1.55 9.44
C VAL A 127 4.92 -0.28 8.82
N ASP A 128 4.45 0.88 9.24
CA ASP A 128 4.96 2.20 8.85
C ASP A 128 6.44 2.41 9.19
N GLN A 129 6.98 1.65 10.14
CA GLN A 129 8.42 1.62 10.45
C GLN A 129 9.25 0.90 9.36
N VAL A 130 8.62 0.05 8.55
CA VAL A 130 9.29 -0.76 7.53
C VAL A 130 9.01 -0.26 6.12
N VAL A 131 7.74 0.05 5.83
CA VAL A 131 7.27 0.52 4.50
C VAL A 131 6.29 1.68 4.68
N PRO A 132 6.26 2.64 3.75
CA PRO A 132 5.31 3.75 3.83
C PRO A 132 3.88 3.22 3.66
N VAL A 133 2.98 3.58 4.59
CA VAL A 133 1.57 3.19 4.56
C VAL A 133 0.72 4.33 4.02
N ASP A 134 -0.16 4.03 3.06
CA ASP A 134 -1.07 5.01 2.44
C ASP A 134 -2.44 5.02 3.11
N VAL A 135 -2.94 3.84 3.50
CA VAL A 135 -4.25 3.68 4.15
C VAL A 135 -4.20 2.64 5.26
N TYR A 136 -4.91 2.90 6.34
CA TYR A 136 -5.09 1.97 7.46
C TYR A 136 -6.51 1.41 7.49
N ALA A 137 -6.64 0.09 7.63
CA ALA A 137 -7.91 -0.60 7.86
C ALA A 137 -7.94 -1.08 9.33
N PRO A 138 -8.63 -0.38 10.24
CA PRO A 138 -8.65 -0.71 11.66
C PRO A 138 -9.52 -1.95 11.93
N GLY A 139 -9.18 -2.69 12.98
CA GLY A 139 -9.92 -3.86 13.46
C GLY A 139 -9.01 -4.98 13.95
N CYS A 140 -9.57 -5.96 14.65
CA CYS A 140 -8.81 -7.11 15.15
C CYS A 140 -9.66 -8.40 15.14
N PRO A 141 -9.77 -9.06 13.96
CA PRO A 141 -9.49 -8.61 12.62
C PRO A 141 -10.49 -7.54 12.13
N PRO A 142 -10.13 -6.71 11.14
CA PRO A 142 -11.11 -5.86 10.46
C PRO A 142 -12.08 -6.73 9.67
N THR A 143 -13.34 -6.32 9.60
CA THR A 143 -14.33 -7.01 8.77
C THR A 143 -14.02 -6.81 7.28
N PRO A 144 -14.54 -7.67 6.38
CA PRO A 144 -14.38 -7.49 4.94
C PRO A 144 -14.86 -6.12 4.47
N GLU A 145 -15.94 -5.58 5.03
CA GLU A 145 -16.45 -4.24 4.71
C GLU A 145 -15.45 -3.15 5.08
N THR A 146 -14.74 -3.30 6.20
CA THR A 146 -13.69 -2.33 6.60
C THR A 146 -12.55 -2.33 5.59
N LEU A 147 -12.15 -3.50 5.08
CA LEU A 147 -11.13 -3.59 4.04
C LEU A 147 -11.60 -2.99 2.72
N ILE A 148 -12.85 -3.25 2.31
CA ILE A 148 -13.45 -2.65 1.11
C ILE A 148 -13.47 -1.13 1.24
N HIS A 149 -13.87 -0.58 2.38
CA HIS A 149 -13.85 0.85 2.62
C HIS A 149 -12.43 1.44 2.56
N ALA A 150 -11.43 0.73 3.07
CA ALA A 150 -10.02 1.13 2.95
C ALA A 150 -9.56 1.15 1.48
N ILE A 151 -10.00 0.19 0.68
CA ILE A 151 -9.74 0.12 -0.77
C ILE A 151 -10.41 1.31 -1.48
N GLU A 152 -11.68 1.58 -1.20
CA GLU A 152 -12.39 2.74 -1.77
C GLU A 152 -11.69 4.06 -1.40
N THR A 153 -11.27 4.20 -0.15
CA THR A 153 -10.49 5.37 0.29
C THR A 153 -9.17 5.50 -0.46
N LEU A 154 -8.49 4.37 -0.73
CA LEU A 154 -7.26 4.38 -1.53
C LEU A 154 -7.55 4.80 -2.98
N HIS A 155 -8.61 4.26 -3.60
CA HIS A 155 -9.01 4.62 -4.96
C HIS A 155 -9.30 6.13 -5.08
N GLN A 156 -10.03 6.71 -4.13
CA GLN A 156 -10.27 8.17 -4.09
C GLN A 156 -8.97 8.96 -4.02
N LYS A 157 -8.05 8.58 -3.13
CA LYS A 157 -6.73 9.24 -3.02
C LYS A 157 -5.88 9.10 -4.29
N ILE A 158 -6.02 8.01 -5.04
CA ILE A 158 -5.35 7.82 -6.34
C ILE A 158 -5.95 8.74 -7.38
N GLU A 159 -7.28 8.83 -7.46
CA GLU A 159 -8.01 9.70 -8.39
C GLU A 159 -7.70 11.18 -8.14
N ASP A 160 -7.64 11.60 -6.87
CA ASP A 160 -7.28 12.96 -6.47
C ASP A 160 -5.79 13.31 -6.73
N GLY A 161 -4.96 12.30 -7.03
CA GLY A 161 -3.52 12.48 -7.27
C GLY A 161 -2.69 12.89 -6.06
N GLU A 162 -3.30 12.93 -4.86
CA GLU A 162 -2.66 13.36 -3.61
C GLU A 162 -1.45 12.49 -3.25
N LEU A 163 -1.58 11.17 -3.41
CA LEU A 163 -0.54 10.21 -3.06
C LEU A 163 0.71 10.37 -3.93
N LEU A 164 0.54 10.64 -5.22
CA LEU A 164 1.65 10.88 -6.14
C LEU A 164 2.38 12.19 -5.82
N LYS A 165 1.66 13.26 -5.48
CA LYS A 165 2.23 14.53 -5.04
C LYS A 165 3.04 14.32 -3.75
N ARG A 166 2.47 13.69 -2.74
CA ARG A 166 3.16 13.39 -1.47
C ARG A 166 4.45 12.59 -1.68
N ARG A 167 4.44 11.60 -2.58
CA ARG A 167 5.65 10.81 -2.88
C ARG A 167 6.71 11.59 -3.63
N ARG A 168 6.34 12.49 -4.52
CA ARG A 168 7.29 13.40 -5.18
C ARG A 168 7.96 14.33 -4.17
N GLU A 169 7.19 14.89 -3.23
CA GLU A 169 7.70 15.78 -2.18
C GLU A 169 8.62 15.07 -1.18
N THR A 170 8.31 13.82 -0.82
CA THR A 170 9.10 13.01 0.12
C THR A 170 10.26 12.23 -0.51
N GLY A 171 10.50 12.39 -1.83
CA GLY A 171 11.62 11.73 -2.50
C GLY A 171 11.45 10.22 -2.69
N GLY A 172 10.21 9.76 -2.93
CA GLY A 172 9.94 8.40 -3.37
C GLY A 172 10.20 7.31 -2.33
N GLY A 173 9.46 7.35 -1.27
CA GLY A 173 9.53 6.36 -0.19
C GLY A 173 10.39 6.84 0.97
N ALA A 174 9.93 6.55 2.18
CA ALA A 174 10.71 6.85 3.38
C ALA A 174 12.14 6.34 3.19
N ASN A 175 13.12 7.24 3.33
CA ASN A 175 14.53 6.90 3.43
C ASN A 175 14.77 6.14 4.74
N LEU A 176 14.11 5.00 4.90
CA LEU A 176 14.49 4.02 5.89
C LEU A 176 15.79 3.43 5.34
N HIS A 177 16.88 3.73 6.02
CA HIS A 177 18.21 3.25 5.65
C HIS A 177 18.15 1.73 5.51
N ILE A 178 18.20 1.24 4.27
CA ILE A 178 18.26 -0.20 3.96
C ILE A 178 19.46 -0.83 4.68
N GLU A 179 20.51 -0.05 4.94
CA GLU A 179 21.70 -0.46 5.69
C GLU A 179 21.38 -0.84 7.14
N GLU A 180 20.38 -0.23 7.79
CA GLU A 180 19.96 -0.61 9.14
C GLU A 180 19.12 -1.88 9.18
N ILE A 181 18.42 -2.21 8.09
CA ILE A 181 17.54 -3.40 8.02
C ILE A 181 18.30 -4.62 7.48
N THR A 182 19.24 -4.42 6.57
CA THR A 182 20.06 -5.51 5.96
C THR A 182 21.43 -5.66 6.62
N GLY A 183 21.87 -4.68 7.40
CA GLY A 183 23.08 -4.77 8.22
C GLY A 183 22.92 -5.80 9.34
N THR A 184 24.03 -6.38 9.77
CA THR A 184 24.14 -7.35 10.86
C THR A 184 23.74 -6.79 12.25
N GLU A 185 23.37 -5.52 12.32
CA GLU A 185 22.87 -4.89 13.54
C GLU A 185 21.38 -5.18 13.70
N PRO A 186 20.95 -5.70 14.87
CA PRO A 186 19.53 -5.88 15.16
C PRO A 186 18.83 -4.52 15.15
N VAL A 187 17.71 -4.43 14.42
CA VAL A 187 16.84 -3.25 14.45
C VAL A 187 16.60 -2.85 15.90
N PRO A 188 16.92 -1.62 16.32
CA PRO A 188 16.75 -1.23 17.72
C PRO A 188 15.29 -1.40 18.12
N VAL A 189 15.05 -2.30 19.05
CA VAL A 189 13.73 -2.49 19.66
C VAL A 189 13.43 -1.23 20.46
N VAL A 190 12.61 -0.36 19.91
CA VAL A 190 12.05 0.76 20.67
C VAL A 190 11.09 0.15 21.69
N LEU A 191 11.61 -0.17 22.87
CA LEU A 191 10.77 -0.48 24.03
C LEU A 191 9.99 0.81 24.33
N GLY A 192 8.70 0.79 23.97
CA GLY A 192 7.80 1.88 24.32
C GLY A 192 7.91 2.17 25.81
N HIS A 193 8.39 3.33 26.18
CA HIS A 193 8.36 3.80 27.55
C HIS A 193 6.90 3.87 28.01
N ARG A 194 6.65 3.24 29.17
CA ARG A 194 5.39 3.32 29.91
C ARG A 194 5.08 4.76 30.29
#